data_b4ee5909ee2a4a0438b1f97970a81cf6
#
_entry.id   b4ee5909ee2a4a0438b1f97970a81cf6
#
_cell.length_a   1.000
_cell.length_b   1.000
_cell.length_c   1.000
_cell.angle_alpha   90.00
_cell.angle_beta   90.00
_cell.angle_gamma   90.00
#
_symmetry.space_group_name_H-M   'P 1'
#
loop_
_entity.id
_entity.type
_entity.pdbx_description
1 polymer ?
#
loop_
_entity_poly.entity_id
_entity_poly.type
_entity_poly.pdbx_seq_one_letter_code
_entity_poly.pdbx_strand_id
1 'polypeptide(L)'
;MLNTIYNEDCQIGIKRIPDNYVDLVIIDPPYLINNHNTAYKSELSKYINSYNDELYINNLTSGYDYKILEEILRVLKKVNLYIFCNGEQIPFYIRFFILERKCKMDIIIWNKTNALPLFNNKYLSDKEYCLYFRKGGYCSPKSYEDAKTVFLYPINIKDKKKWKHPTIKPESLIRKLIRNSSRENDIVLDCFMGSGTTAVSCIKEKRNYIGFEINKDFYNTCLKRIKEVEEE
;
A
#
# COMPACT_ATOMS: atom_id res chain seq x y z
N MET A 1 6.42 17.49 11.49
CA MET A 1 6.62 16.09 11.02
C MET A 1 5.30 15.31 11.03
N LEU A 2 4.51 15.35 12.10
CA LEU A 2 3.21 14.70 12.13
C LEU A 2 2.21 15.33 11.15
N ASN A 3 1.32 14.51 10.61
CA ASN A 3 0.27 14.89 9.67
C ASN A 3 0.81 15.63 8.44
N THR A 4 1.96 15.14 7.95
CA THR A 4 2.68 15.75 6.84
C THR A 4 3.07 14.72 5.81
N ILE A 5 2.92 15.09 4.53
CA ILE A 5 3.44 14.34 3.40
C ILE A 5 4.55 15.14 2.75
N TYR A 6 5.64 14.48 2.44
CA TYR A 6 6.81 15.08 1.80
C TYR A 6 6.90 14.63 0.35
N ASN A 7 7.10 15.60 -0.56
CA ASN A 7 7.34 15.28 -1.97
C ASN A 7 8.85 15.02 -2.18
N GLU A 8 9.28 13.82 -1.85
CA GLU A 8 10.69 13.40 -1.94
C GLU A 8 10.82 11.88 -1.93
N ASP A 9 12.02 11.39 -2.22
CA ASP A 9 12.35 9.99 -2.06
C ASP A 9 12.31 9.58 -0.57
N CYS A 10 11.54 8.54 -0.27
CA CYS A 10 11.41 8.01 1.08
C CYS A 10 12.74 7.55 1.70
N GLN A 11 13.71 7.10 0.90
CA GLN A 11 15.03 6.70 1.38
C GLN A 11 15.82 7.89 1.98
N ILE A 12 15.53 9.11 1.52
CA ILE A 12 16.12 10.33 2.07
C ILE A 12 15.29 10.80 3.28
N GLY A 13 13.97 10.88 3.09
CA GLY A 13 13.06 11.43 4.06
C GLY A 13 12.98 10.66 5.37
N ILE A 14 12.98 9.33 5.32
CA ILE A 14 12.87 8.46 6.49
C ILE A 14 14.03 8.64 7.49
N LYS A 15 15.19 9.05 7.02
CA LYS A 15 16.38 9.32 7.87
C LYS A 15 16.15 10.44 8.89
N ARG A 16 15.18 11.33 8.65
CA ARG A 16 14.80 12.40 9.59
C ARG A 16 13.86 11.92 10.70
N ILE A 17 13.28 10.74 10.53
CA ILE A 17 12.38 10.15 11.54
C ILE A 17 13.26 9.50 12.62
N PRO A 18 13.03 9.84 13.92
CA PRO A 18 13.76 9.21 15.02
C PRO A 18 13.56 7.70 15.09
N ASP A 19 14.51 7.01 15.72
CA ASP A 19 14.39 5.59 16.03
C ASP A 19 13.19 5.36 16.96
N ASN A 20 12.48 4.24 16.76
CA ASN A 20 11.35 3.83 17.61
C ASN A 20 10.24 4.91 17.75
N TYR A 21 9.92 5.61 16.68
CA TYR A 21 8.96 6.71 16.67
C TYR A 21 7.58 6.34 16.13
N VAL A 22 7.51 5.41 15.17
CA VAL A 22 6.33 5.01 14.41
C VAL A 22 5.65 3.79 15.04
N ASP A 23 4.33 3.77 15.08
CA ASP A 23 3.54 2.68 15.67
C ASP A 23 3.12 1.63 14.65
N LEU A 24 2.84 2.05 13.42
CA LEU A 24 2.38 1.20 12.32
C LEU A 24 2.96 1.69 10.99
N VAL A 25 3.34 0.76 10.14
CA VAL A 25 3.68 1.06 8.74
C VAL A 25 2.70 0.35 7.81
N ILE A 26 2.22 1.06 6.80
CA ILE A 26 1.43 0.48 5.70
C ILE A 26 2.04 0.99 4.40
N ILE A 27 2.53 0.09 3.57
CA ILE A 27 3.16 0.44 2.30
C ILE A 27 2.61 -0.35 1.13
N ASP A 28 2.48 0.32 0.01
CA ASP A 28 2.14 -0.24 -1.30
C ASP A 28 3.23 0.15 -2.31
N PRO A 29 4.42 -0.46 -2.21
CA PRO A 29 5.55 -0.09 -3.05
C PRO A 29 5.33 -0.50 -4.50
N PRO A 30 6.05 0.11 -5.48
CA PRO A 30 6.07 -0.36 -6.84
C PRO A 30 6.38 -1.86 -6.94
N TYR A 31 5.56 -2.60 -7.68
CA TYR A 31 5.79 -4.03 -7.87
C TYR A 31 6.85 -4.27 -8.95
N LEU A 32 7.64 -5.32 -8.77
CA LEU A 32 8.48 -5.79 -9.86
C LEU A 32 7.62 -6.60 -10.82
N ILE A 33 7.28 -6.02 -11.97
CA ILE A 33 6.42 -6.64 -12.96
C ILE A 33 7.11 -6.61 -14.31
N ASN A 34 7.38 -7.78 -14.86
CA ASN A 34 7.82 -7.92 -16.23
C ASN A 34 6.60 -7.83 -17.16
N ASN A 35 6.19 -6.61 -17.50
CA ASN A 35 5.06 -6.39 -18.39
C ASN A 35 5.47 -6.63 -19.84
N HIS A 36 4.81 -7.58 -20.47
CA HIS A 36 4.84 -7.70 -21.93
C HIS A 36 3.49 -7.20 -22.47
N ASN A 37 3.53 -6.20 -23.33
CA ASN A 37 2.35 -5.76 -24.07
C ASN A 37 1.82 -6.90 -24.93
N THR A 38 0.49 -7.03 -25.03
CA THR A 38 -0.11 -8.08 -25.84
C THR A 38 -0.03 -7.71 -27.31
N ALA A 39 0.29 -8.68 -28.16
CA ALA A 39 0.27 -8.51 -29.62
C ALA A 39 -1.15 -8.49 -30.23
N TYR A 40 -2.18 -8.83 -29.46
CA TYR A 40 -3.56 -8.85 -29.91
C TYR A 40 -4.12 -7.44 -30.13
N LYS A 41 -4.98 -7.28 -31.17
CA LYS A 41 -5.56 -5.99 -31.57
C LYS A 41 -7.01 -5.78 -31.09
N SER A 42 -7.49 -6.56 -30.10
CA SER A 42 -8.82 -6.35 -29.53
C SER A 42 -8.91 -5.08 -28.69
N GLU A 43 -10.11 -4.53 -28.48
CA GLU A 43 -10.32 -3.37 -27.60
C GLU A 43 -9.83 -3.62 -26.17
N LEU A 44 -10.03 -4.83 -25.66
CA LEU A 44 -9.50 -5.24 -24.36
C LEU A 44 -7.97 -5.21 -24.33
N SER A 45 -7.31 -5.66 -25.40
CA SER A 45 -5.84 -5.62 -25.52
C SER A 45 -5.31 -4.20 -25.59
N LYS A 46 -5.99 -3.30 -26.30
CA LYS A 46 -5.64 -1.88 -26.32
C LYS A 46 -5.74 -1.25 -24.93
N TYR A 47 -6.83 -1.53 -24.22
CA TYR A 47 -6.99 -1.07 -22.84
C TYR A 47 -5.88 -1.58 -21.91
N ILE A 48 -5.52 -2.86 -22.01
CA ILE A 48 -4.46 -3.47 -21.19
C ILE A 48 -3.11 -2.83 -21.50
N ASN A 49 -2.77 -2.67 -22.78
CA ASN A 49 -1.50 -2.06 -23.17
C ASN A 49 -1.42 -0.61 -22.66
N SER A 50 -2.48 0.18 -22.84
CA SER A 50 -2.56 1.54 -22.30
C SER A 50 -2.41 1.58 -20.77
N TYR A 51 -3.03 0.64 -20.06
CA TYR A 51 -2.87 0.54 -18.61
C TYR A 51 -1.44 0.15 -18.19
N ASN A 52 -0.82 -0.79 -18.90
CA ASN A 52 0.57 -1.17 -18.65
C ASN A 52 1.54 0.00 -18.92
N ASP A 53 1.30 0.75 -20.01
CA ASP A 53 2.08 1.94 -20.33
C ASP A 53 1.94 3.02 -19.25
N GLU A 54 0.73 3.23 -18.72
CA GLU A 54 0.48 4.14 -17.59
C GLU A 54 1.26 3.72 -16.34
N LEU A 55 1.26 2.43 -16.00
CA LEU A 55 2.03 1.91 -14.87
C LEU A 55 3.55 2.10 -15.07
N TYR A 56 4.03 1.85 -16.27
CA TYR A 56 5.45 2.00 -16.60
C TYR A 56 5.91 3.46 -16.54
N ILE A 57 5.16 4.38 -17.15
CA ILE A 57 5.45 5.82 -17.15
C ILE A 57 5.52 6.37 -15.72
N ASN A 58 4.68 5.87 -14.82
CA ASN A 58 4.67 6.27 -13.42
C ASN A 58 5.64 5.49 -12.51
N ASN A 59 6.54 4.68 -13.09
CA ASN A 59 7.51 3.85 -12.36
C ASN A 59 6.89 2.88 -11.34
N LEU A 60 5.67 2.41 -11.58
CA LEU A 60 4.96 1.49 -10.68
C LEU A 60 5.27 0.00 -10.93
N THR A 61 6.16 -0.30 -11.88
CA THR A 61 6.52 -1.67 -12.30
C THR A 61 7.99 -2.00 -12.11
N SER A 62 8.82 -1.05 -11.71
CA SER A 62 10.28 -1.19 -11.62
C SER A 62 10.77 -1.74 -10.29
N GLY A 63 9.86 -2.06 -9.35
CA GLY A 63 10.25 -2.42 -8.00
C GLY A 63 10.79 -1.23 -7.20
N TYR A 64 11.44 -1.51 -6.08
CA TYR A 64 12.03 -0.49 -5.21
C TYR A 64 13.29 -1.03 -4.52
N ASP A 65 14.13 -0.14 -3.97
CA ASP A 65 15.30 -0.57 -3.20
C ASP A 65 14.87 -1.09 -1.82
N TYR A 66 15.06 -2.38 -1.60
CA TYR A 66 14.71 -3.07 -0.35
C TYR A 66 15.49 -2.57 0.88
N LYS A 67 16.55 -1.77 0.72
CA LYS A 67 17.27 -1.17 1.84
C LYS A 67 16.36 -0.30 2.72
N ILE A 68 15.30 0.26 2.17
CA ILE A 68 14.29 1.01 2.93
C ILE A 68 13.67 0.18 4.07
N LEU A 69 13.62 -1.14 3.95
CA LEU A 69 13.05 -2.02 4.98
C LEU A 69 13.85 -1.98 6.29
N GLU A 70 15.17 -1.78 6.23
CA GLU A 70 16.00 -1.60 7.44
C GLU A 70 15.65 -0.28 8.14
N GLU A 71 15.48 0.79 7.36
CA GLU A 71 15.07 2.08 7.90
C GLU A 71 13.64 2.03 8.47
N ILE A 72 12.72 1.33 7.81
CA ILE A 72 11.38 1.08 8.33
C ILE A 72 11.44 0.36 9.68
N LEU A 73 12.28 -0.66 9.81
CA LEU A 73 12.47 -1.38 11.07
C LEU A 73 13.09 -0.48 12.15
N ARG A 74 14.01 0.41 11.79
CA ARG A 74 14.65 1.36 12.71
C ARG A 74 13.63 2.34 13.32
N VAL A 75 12.75 2.89 12.48
CA VAL A 75 11.77 3.89 12.95
C VAL A 75 10.57 3.28 13.69
N LEU A 76 10.29 1.99 13.52
CA LEU A 76 9.19 1.29 14.19
C LEU A 76 9.49 1.05 15.68
N LYS A 77 8.59 1.44 16.58
CA LYS A 77 8.64 1.11 18.02
C LYS A 77 8.66 -0.40 18.27
N LYS A 78 7.87 -1.12 17.49
CA LYS A 78 7.80 -2.59 17.40
C LYS A 78 7.46 -2.96 15.97
N VAL A 79 7.91 -4.11 15.49
CA VAL A 79 7.54 -4.53 14.14
C VAL A 79 6.03 -4.69 14.04
N ASN A 80 5.42 -3.87 13.21
CA ASN A 80 3.99 -3.75 12.97
C ASN A 80 3.81 -3.15 11.56
N LEU A 81 3.76 -4.00 10.55
CA LEU A 81 3.98 -3.59 9.16
C LEU A 81 3.10 -4.36 8.20
N TYR A 82 2.36 -3.64 7.38
CA TYR A 82 1.64 -4.16 6.21
C TYR A 82 2.40 -3.81 4.93
N ILE A 83 2.63 -4.80 4.07
CA ILE A 83 3.26 -4.61 2.75
C ILE A 83 2.36 -5.22 1.69
N PHE A 84 1.86 -4.40 0.78
CA PHE A 84 1.22 -4.89 -0.43
C PHE A 84 2.28 -5.38 -1.42
N CYS A 85 2.01 -6.50 -2.10
CA CYS A 85 2.97 -7.10 -3.03
C CYS A 85 2.31 -8.05 -4.03
N ASN A 86 3.06 -8.42 -5.06
CA ASN A 86 2.71 -9.55 -5.93
C ASN A 86 3.29 -10.88 -5.39
N GLY A 87 2.88 -11.99 -6.02
CA GLY A 87 3.32 -13.34 -5.59
C GLY A 87 4.82 -13.56 -5.70
N GLU A 88 5.50 -12.92 -6.64
CA GLU A 88 6.93 -13.07 -6.89
C GLU A 88 7.80 -12.45 -5.80
N GLN A 89 7.28 -11.42 -5.11
CA GLN A 89 7.98 -10.74 -4.03
C GLN A 89 7.86 -11.46 -2.68
N ILE A 90 6.84 -12.32 -2.51
CA ILE A 90 6.57 -13.02 -1.23
C ILE A 90 7.81 -13.79 -0.69
N PRO A 91 8.57 -14.57 -1.49
CA PRO A 91 9.73 -15.31 -0.98
C PRO A 91 10.79 -14.41 -0.36
N PHE A 92 11.02 -13.22 -0.95
CA PHE A 92 11.95 -12.23 -0.40
C PHE A 92 11.51 -11.75 0.98
N TYR A 93 10.23 -11.36 1.13
CA TYR A 93 9.72 -10.87 2.42
C TYR A 93 9.69 -11.95 3.49
N ILE A 94 9.37 -13.21 3.13
CA ILE A 94 9.46 -14.34 4.06
C ILE A 94 10.88 -14.50 4.57
N ARG A 95 11.86 -14.50 3.68
CA ARG A 95 13.28 -14.59 4.08
C ARG A 95 13.64 -13.45 5.04
N PHE A 96 13.37 -12.20 4.63
CA PHE A 96 13.76 -11.00 5.37
C PHE A 96 13.09 -10.90 6.76
N PHE A 97 11.77 -11.08 6.84
CA PHE A 97 11.05 -10.90 8.11
C PHE A 97 10.95 -12.17 8.96
N ILE A 98 10.72 -13.34 8.35
CA ILE A 98 10.45 -14.56 9.09
C ILE A 98 11.76 -15.31 9.41
N LEU A 99 12.56 -15.63 8.40
CA LEU A 99 13.74 -16.45 8.59
C LEU A 99 14.85 -15.70 9.33
N GLU A 100 15.11 -14.46 8.95
CA GLU A 100 16.20 -13.67 9.51
C GLU A 100 15.81 -12.95 10.81
N ARG A 101 14.57 -12.41 10.90
CA ARG A 101 14.14 -11.53 12.02
C ARG A 101 13.13 -12.13 12.97
N LYS A 102 12.64 -13.36 12.67
CA LYS A 102 11.70 -14.12 13.53
C LYS A 102 10.40 -13.37 13.82
N CYS A 103 9.88 -12.65 12.84
CA CYS A 103 8.55 -12.03 12.91
C CYS A 103 7.44 -13.08 12.72
N LYS A 104 6.27 -12.82 13.26
CA LYS A 104 5.03 -13.51 12.86
C LYS A 104 4.52 -12.91 11.57
N MET A 105 3.82 -13.70 10.74
CA MET A 105 3.22 -13.25 9.50
C MET A 105 1.79 -13.74 9.38
N ASP A 106 0.92 -12.85 8.90
CA ASP A 106 -0.39 -13.19 8.35
C ASP A 106 -0.45 -12.74 6.88
N ILE A 107 -1.14 -13.51 6.05
CA ILE A 107 -1.39 -13.15 4.65
C ILE A 107 -2.82 -12.64 4.55
N ILE A 108 -2.95 -11.38 4.18
CA ILE A 108 -4.23 -10.73 3.91
C ILE A 108 -4.43 -10.70 2.40
N ILE A 109 -5.61 -11.10 1.95
CA ILE A 109 -5.95 -11.17 0.53
C ILE A 109 -7.06 -10.16 0.24
N TRP A 110 -6.78 -9.21 -0.63
CA TRP A 110 -7.82 -8.46 -1.29
C TRP A 110 -8.27 -9.21 -2.55
N ASN A 111 -9.46 -9.79 -2.49
CA ASN A 111 -10.11 -10.42 -3.64
C ASN A 111 -10.97 -9.38 -4.37
N LYS A 112 -10.63 -9.13 -5.63
CA LYS A 112 -11.25 -8.13 -6.50
C LYS A 112 -12.49 -8.71 -7.15
N THR A 113 -13.67 -8.32 -6.71
CA THR A 113 -14.95 -8.88 -7.21
C THR A 113 -15.24 -8.50 -8.67
N ASN A 114 -14.52 -7.55 -9.26
CA ASN A 114 -14.66 -7.06 -10.62
C ASN A 114 -13.32 -7.07 -11.40
N ALA A 115 -12.50 -8.09 -11.17
CA ALA A 115 -11.23 -8.24 -11.87
C ALA A 115 -11.44 -8.34 -13.39
N LEU A 116 -10.47 -7.81 -14.17
CA LEU A 116 -10.51 -7.94 -15.62
C LEU A 116 -10.43 -9.41 -16.04
N PRO A 117 -11.24 -9.89 -17.01
CA PRO A 117 -11.30 -11.29 -17.39
C PRO A 117 -10.10 -11.74 -18.25
N LEU A 118 -8.92 -11.68 -17.64
CA LEU A 118 -7.63 -12.02 -18.25
C LEU A 118 -7.10 -13.32 -17.66
N PHE A 119 -7.48 -14.45 -18.26
CA PHE A 119 -7.13 -15.78 -17.76
C PHE A 119 -6.62 -16.74 -18.85
N ASN A 120 -6.12 -16.22 -19.97
CA ASN A 120 -5.49 -17.08 -20.99
C ASN A 120 -4.15 -17.62 -20.47
N ASN A 121 -4.03 -18.94 -20.39
CA ASN A 121 -2.86 -19.67 -19.87
C ASN A 121 -2.42 -19.24 -18.45
N LYS A 122 -3.34 -18.72 -17.64
CA LYS A 122 -3.12 -18.35 -16.23
C LYS A 122 -4.45 -18.23 -15.50
N TYR A 123 -4.40 -18.25 -14.18
CA TYR A 123 -5.57 -17.91 -13.37
C TYR A 123 -5.90 -16.41 -13.45
N LEU A 124 -7.15 -16.08 -13.16
CA LEU A 124 -7.61 -14.69 -13.07
C LEU A 124 -6.79 -13.93 -12.02
N SER A 125 -6.37 -12.70 -12.36
CA SER A 125 -5.64 -11.81 -11.44
C SER A 125 -6.63 -11.07 -10.52
N ASP A 126 -7.45 -11.83 -9.81
CA ASP A 126 -8.53 -11.34 -8.94
C ASP A 126 -8.09 -11.06 -7.52
N LYS A 127 -6.85 -11.35 -7.17
CA LYS A 127 -6.31 -11.17 -5.82
C LYS A 127 -5.07 -10.29 -5.79
N GLU A 128 -4.91 -9.64 -4.67
CA GLU A 128 -3.72 -8.88 -4.31
C GLU A 128 -3.33 -9.25 -2.88
N TYR A 129 -2.04 -9.41 -2.65
CA TYR A 129 -1.53 -9.83 -1.34
C TYR A 129 -1.13 -8.61 -0.52
N CYS A 130 -1.46 -8.65 0.77
CA CYS A 130 -0.94 -7.75 1.78
C CYS A 130 -0.34 -8.60 2.90
N LEU A 131 0.97 -8.58 3.02
CA LEU A 131 1.68 -9.33 4.07
C LEU A 131 1.73 -8.49 5.33
N TYR A 132 1.25 -9.06 6.44
CA TYR A 132 1.30 -8.44 7.75
C TYR A 132 2.38 -9.06 8.60
N PHE A 133 3.42 -8.29 8.90
CA PHE A 133 4.53 -8.72 9.76
C PHE A 133 4.45 -8.09 11.12
N ARG A 134 4.62 -8.92 12.17
CA ARG A 134 4.49 -8.48 13.56
C ARG A 134 5.51 -9.12 14.48
N LYS A 135 6.14 -8.28 15.33
CA LYS A 135 6.96 -8.72 16.47
C LYS A 135 6.79 -7.72 17.60
N GLY A 136 5.87 -8.03 18.53
CA GLY A 136 5.51 -7.15 19.65
C GLY A 136 4.59 -5.97 19.28
N GLY A 137 4.23 -5.81 18.00
CA GLY A 137 3.30 -4.78 17.53
C GLY A 137 1.86 -5.02 17.99
N TYR A 138 1.09 -3.93 18.06
CA TYR A 138 -0.33 -3.98 18.43
C TYR A 138 -1.18 -4.58 17.29
N CYS A 139 -2.09 -5.49 17.66
CA CYS A 139 -3.13 -5.97 16.76
C CYS A 139 -4.32 -6.43 17.60
N SER A 140 -5.47 -5.77 17.43
CA SER A 140 -6.69 -6.06 18.20
C SER A 140 -7.95 -5.77 17.38
N PRO A 141 -8.31 -6.67 16.43
CA PRO A 141 -9.58 -6.58 15.70
C PRO A 141 -10.76 -6.53 16.68
N LYS A 142 -11.73 -5.65 16.42
CA LYS A 142 -12.87 -5.42 17.31
C LYS A 142 -14.06 -6.34 17.06
N SER A 143 -14.09 -7.02 15.92
CA SER A 143 -15.18 -7.90 15.52
C SER A 143 -14.64 -9.11 14.75
N TYR A 144 -15.49 -10.12 14.60
CA TYR A 144 -15.19 -11.26 13.73
C TYR A 144 -14.92 -10.82 12.27
N GLU A 145 -15.67 -9.85 11.76
CA GLU A 145 -15.48 -9.31 10.40
C GLU A 145 -14.16 -8.55 10.30
N ASP A 146 -13.76 -7.83 11.34
CA ASP A 146 -12.45 -7.15 11.36
C ASP A 146 -11.28 -8.15 11.44
N ALA A 147 -11.48 -9.32 12.01
CA ALA A 147 -10.45 -10.35 12.13
C ALA A 147 -10.24 -11.18 10.85
N LYS A 148 -11.17 -11.13 9.89
CA LYS A 148 -11.02 -11.85 8.61
C LYS A 148 -9.82 -11.34 7.81
N THR A 149 -9.13 -12.26 7.15
CA THR A 149 -7.96 -11.97 6.32
C THR A 149 -8.26 -11.93 4.82
N VAL A 150 -9.46 -12.33 4.40
CA VAL A 150 -9.91 -12.23 3.01
C VAL A 150 -10.94 -11.12 2.89
N PHE A 151 -10.66 -10.14 2.03
CA PHE A 151 -11.49 -8.97 1.79
C PHE A 151 -12.06 -9.01 0.38
N LEU A 152 -13.37 -8.95 0.26
CA LEU A 152 -14.11 -8.90 -0.99
C LEU A 152 -14.47 -7.45 -1.31
N TYR A 153 -13.64 -6.78 -2.11
CA TYR A 153 -13.90 -5.41 -2.56
C TYR A 153 -13.69 -5.29 -4.06
N PRO A 154 -14.53 -4.54 -4.77
CA PRO A 154 -14.27 -4.22 -6.17
C PRO A 154 -13.03 -3.34 -6.31
N ILE A 155 -12.45 -3.36 -7.51
CA ILE A 155 -11.48 -2.34 -7.92
C ILE A 155 -12.18 -0.98 -7.84
N ASN A 156 -11.55 -0.01 -7.22
CA ASN A 156 -12.11 1.31 -6.98
C ASN A 156 -12.04 2.19 -8.25
N ILE A 157 -12.87 1.88 -9.24
CA ILE A 157 -12.90 2.57 -10.54
C ILE A 157 -13.32 4.03 -10.38
N LYS A 158 -14.23 4.35 -9.45
CA LYS A 158 -14.71 5.70 -9.22
C LYS A 158 -13.58 6.62 -8.77
N ASP A 159 -12.84 6.21 -7.77
CA ASP A 159 -11.73 7.02 -7.24
C ASP A 159 -10.54 7.05 -8.19
N LYS A 160 -10.27 5.96 -8.92
CA LYS A 160 -9.27 5.96 -10.00
C LYS A 160 -9.54 7.07 -11.01
N LYS A 161 -10.79 7.23 -11.45
CA LYS A 161 -11.19 8.29 -12.39
C LYS A 161 -11.14 9.68 -11.76
N LYS A 162 -11.67 9.83 -10.54
CA LYS A 162 -11.70 11.11 -9.82
C LYS A 162 -10.29 11.62 -9.56
N TRP A 163 -9.40 10.77 -9.08
CA TRP A 163 -8.08 11.14 -8.59
C TRP A 163 -6.94 10.87 -9.57
N LYS A 164 -7.25 10.33 -10.76
CA LYS A 164 -6.27 10.04 -11.82
C LYS A 164 -5.05 9.25 -11.31
N HIS A 165 -5.30 8.21 -10.50
CA HIS A 165 -4.24 7.34 -10.00
C HIS A 165 -4.57 5.88 -10.36
N PRO A 166 -3.66 5.14 -11.02
CA PRO A 166 -3.99 3.85 -11.64
C PRO A 166 -4.25 2.72 -10.63
N THR A 167 -3.69 2.80 -9.44
CA THR A 167 -3.68 1.69 -8.46
C THR A 167 -4.24 2.05 -7.09
N ILE A 168 -5.22 2.98 -7.01
CA ILE A 168 -5.82 3.40 -5.72
C ILE A 168 -6.37 2.19 -4.96
N LYS A 169 -5.89 1.98 -3.74
CA LYS A 169 -6.43 0.97 -2.82
C LYS A 169 -7.80 1.39 -2.28
N PRO A 170 -8.72 0.45 -2.01
CA PRO A 170 -9.98 0.77 -1.34
C PRO A 170 -9.73 1.39 0.04
N GLU A 171 -10.31 2.57 0.30
CA GLU A 171 -10.18 3.26 1.58
C GLU A 171 -10.65 2.39 2.75
N SER A 172 -11.79 1.69 2.58
CA SER A 172 -12.35 0.79 3.59
C SER A 172 -11.38 -0.32 4.02
N LEU A 173 -10.56 -0.83 3.08
CA LEU A 173 -9.51 -1.81 3.38
C LEU A 173 -8.43 -1.17 4.26
N ILE A 174 -7.87 -0.05 3.84
CA ILE A 174 -6.78 0.62 4.58
C ILE A 174 -7.24 1.05 5.97
N ARG A 175 -8.45 1.63 6.10
CA ARG A 175 -9.06 1.98 7.39
C ARG A 175 -9.15 0.78 8.33
N LYS A 176 -9.56 -0.39 7.82
CA LYS A 176 -9.62 -1.62 8.61
C LYS A 176 -8.24 -2.04 9.12
N LEU A 177 -7.19 -2.00 8.28
CA LEU A 177 -5.82 -2.32 8.69
C LEU A 177 -5.35 -1.37 9.81
N ILE A 178 -5.61 -0.07 9.66
CA ILE A 178 -5.28 0.95 10.64
C ILE A 178 -5.99 0.68 11.98
N ARG A 179 -7.31 0.47 11.98
CA ARG A 179 -8.08 0.20 13.21
C ARG A 179 -7.61 -1.05 13.94
N ASN A 180 -7.28 -2.10 13.19
CA ASN A 180 -6.86 -3.36 13.77
C ASN A 180 -5.46 -3.28 14.41
N SER A 181 -4.57 -2.45 13.86
CA SER A 181 -3.14 -2.49 14.21
C SER A 181 -2.59 -1.18 14.75
N SER A 182 -3.45 -0.24 15.11
CA SER A 182 -3.08 1.00 15.81
C SER A 182 -4.18 1.47 16.77
N ARG A 183 -3.81 2.35 17.68
CA ARG A 183 -4.72 3.07 18.59
C ARG A 183 -4.95 4.50 18.09
N GLU A 184 -5.96 5.18 18.63
CA GLU A 184 -6.12 6.62 18.38
C GLU A 184 -4.84 7.37 18.77
N ASN A 185 -4.46 8.36 17.96
CA ASN A 185 -3.25 9.16 18.05
C ASN A 185 -1.92 8.42 17.76
N ASP A 186 -1.93 7.11 17.49
CA ASP A 186 -0.74 6.41 17.01
C ASP A 186 -0.27 6.99 15.67
N ILE A 187 1.02 6.83 15.39
CA ILE A 187 1.66 7.34 14.18
C ILE A 187 1.76 6.24 13.13
N VAL A 188 1.17 6.48 11.97
CA VAL A 188 1.22 5.60 10.80
C VAL A 188 2.16 6.19 9.76
N LEU A 189 3.11 5.39 9.28
CA LEU A 189 4.03 5.77 8.20
C LEU A 189 3.66 5.07 6.91
N ASP A 190 3.67 5.82 5.81
CA ASP A 190 3.60 5.29 4.46
C ASP A 190 4.73 5.88 3.59
N CYS A 191 5.66 5.03 3.18
CA CYS A 191 6.81 5.42 2.35
C CYS A 191 6.47 5.56 0.86
N PHE A 192 5.27 5.14 0.44
CA PHE A 192 4.82 5.14 -0.96
C PHE A 192 3.37 5.65 -1.01
N MET A 193 3.16 6.90 -0.57
CA MET A 193 1.84 7.45 -0.25
C MET A 193 0.87 7.47 -1.44
N GLY A 194 1.38 7.58 -2.66
CA GLY A 194 0.58 7.62 -3.88
C GLY A 194 -0.47 8.70 -3.84
N SER A 195 -1.72 8.31 -4.03
CA SER A 195 -2.86 9.24 -3.97
C SER A 195 -3.34 9.59 -2.56
N GLY A 196 -2.67 9.12 -1.49
CA GLY A 196 -2.97 9.49 -0.11
C GLY A 196 -4.05 8.67 0.59
N THR A 197 -4.33 7.46 0.15
CA THR A 197 -5.36 6.64 0.80
C THR A 197 -5.03 6.36 2.27
N THR A 198 -3.76 6.14 2.60
CA THR A 198 -3.30 5.94 3.98
C THR A 198 -3.53 7.20 4.83
N ALA A 199 -3.16 8.39 4.34
CA ALA A 199 -3.35 9.66 5.06
C ALA A 199 -4.83 9.95 5.33
N VAL A 200 -5.69 9.87 4.31
CA VAL A 200 -7.15 10.02 4.43
C VAL A 200 -7.73 9.03 5.44
N SER A 201 -7.27 7.78 5.38
CA SER A 201 -7.71 6.74 6.33
C SER A 201 -7.27 7.06 7.76
N CYS A 202 -6.06 7.60 7.96
CA CYS A 202 -5.58 8.02 9.28
C CYS A 202 -6.42 9.15 9.86
N ILE A 203 -6.75 10.18 9.07
CA ILE A 203 -7.62 11.29 9.50
C ILE A 203 -8.97 10.74 9.99
N LYS A 204 -9.64 9.93 9.16
CA LYS A 204 -10.96 9.34 9.48
C LYS A 204 -10.93 8.40 10.69
N GLU A 205 -9.80 7.77 10.96
CA GLU A 205 -9.62 6.86 12.10
C GLU A 205 -8.93 7.54 13.30
N LYS A 206 -8.69 8.85 13.26
CA LYS A 206 -8.05 9.64 14.32
C LYS A 206 -6.62 9.16 14.65
N ARG A 207 -5.83 8.88 13.63
CA ARG A 207 -4.40 8.56 13.74
C ARG A 207 -3.58 9.68 13.13
N ASN A 208 -2.35 9.85 13.63
CA ASN A 208 -1.38 10.70 12.99
C ASN A 208 -0.73 9.96 11.82
N TYR A 209 -0.25 10.70 10.81
CA TYR A 209 0.44 10.11 9.68
C TYR A 209 1.73 10.84 9.34
N ILE A 210 2.64 10.12 8.71
CA ILE A 210 3.82 10.66 8.01
C ILE A 210 3.86 9.96 6.67
N GLY A 211 4.09 10.68 5.59
CA GLY A 211 4.13 10.09 4.26
C GLY A 211 5.18 10.64 3.34
N PHE A 212 5.59 9.82 2.38
CA PHE A 212 6.49 10.22 1.30
C PHE A 212 5.88 9.85 -0.04
N GLU A 213 5.99 10.76 -1.00
CA GLU A 213 5.58 10.53 -2.39
C GLU A 213 6.53 11.27 -3.33
N ILE A 214 7.23 10.52 -4.16
CA ILE A 214 8.23 11.06 -5.08
C ILE A 214 7.59 11.69 -6.31
N ASN A 215 6.48 11.13 -6.79
CA ASN A 215 5.76 11.64 -7.95
C ASN A 215 4.98 12.90 -7.56
N LYS A 216 5.31 14.02 -8.19
CA LYS A 216 4.72 15.34 -7.90
C LYS A 216 3.20 15.38 -8.14
N ASP A 217 2.70 14.70 -9.15
CA ASP A 217 1.28 14.70 -9.50
C ASP A 217 0.47 13.88 -8.49
N PHE A 218 1.00 12.74 -8.04
CA PHE A 218 0.40 11.94 -6.98
C PHE A 218 0.44 12.68 -5.64
N TYR A 219 1.55 13.33 -5.32
CA TYR A 219 1.66 14.19 -4.15
C TYR A 219 0.59 15.30 -4.15
N ASN A 220 0.43 16.02 -5.27
CA ASN A 220 -0.59 17.06 -5.38
C ASN A 220 -2.01 16.49 -5.26
N THR A 221 -2.25 15.31 -5.80
CA THR A 221 -3.52 14.58 -5.66
C THR A 221 -3.78 14.21 -4.21
N CYS A 222 -2.76 13.74 -3.50
CA CYS A 222 -2.83 13.41 -2.09
C CYS A 222 -3.24 14.64 -1.24
N LEU A 223 -2.59 15.78 -1.44
CA LEU A 223 -2.94 17.02 -0.73
C LEU A 223 -4.39 17.45 -0.97
N LYS A 224 -4.90 17.32 -2.20
CA LYS A 224 -6.31 17.64 -2.51
C LYS A 224 -7.27 16.72 -1.77
N ARG A 225 -6.96 15.42 -1.71
CA ARG A 225 -7.79 14.44 -0.99
C ARG A 225 -7.81 14.68 0.51
N ILE A 226 -6.66 15.03 1.09
CA ILE A 226 -6.57 15.38 2.51
C ILE A 226 -7.47 16.59 2.79
N LYS A 227 -7.32 17.66 1.99
CA LYS A 227 -8.13 18.86 2.15
C LYS A 227 -9.63 18.59 2.08
N GLU A 228 -10.10 17.77 1.11
CA GLU A 228 -11.52 17.40 1.04
C GLU A 228 -12.02 16.72 2.33
N VAL A 229 -11.21 15.86 2.94
CA VAL A 229 -11.60 15.13 4.16
C VAL A 229 -11.53 15.99 5.41
N GLU A 230 -10.64 17.00 5.46
CA GLU A 230 -10.57 17.95 6.57
C GLU A 230 -11.71 18.99 6.54
N GLU A 231 -12.33 19.19 5.38
CA GLU A 231 -13.49 20.09 5.20
C GLU A 231 -14.85 19.38 5.41
N GLU A 232 -14.88 18.03 5.51
CA GLU A 232 -16.07 17.21 5.83
C GLU A 232 -16.39 17.23 7.34
#